data_73ee3a8328662bf2bc68484cd1271b21
#
_entry.id   73ee3a8328662bf2bc68484cd1271b21
#
_cell.length_a   1.000
_cell.length_b   1.000
_cell.length_c   1.000
_cell.angle_alpha   90.00
_cell.angle_beta   90.00
_cell.angle_gamma   90.00
#
_symmetry.space_group_name_H-M   'P 1'
#
loop_
_entity.id
_entity.type
_entity.pdbx_description
1 polymer ?
#
loop_
_entity_poly.entity_id
_entity_poly.type
_entity_poly.pdbx_seq_one_letter_code
_entity_poly.pdbx_strand_id
1 'polypeptide(L)'
;MYLQKDKKTGYRVYEFFPDLTKKWKLFTGDLPHKFLVQLNETFDFLFLDTAHMAPGELLNFIEVLPFLREKAIMILHDLLWHFDMGLKFYPSNVYLFPNIRGDKILLRSDKINLSGIGGIFLYPNQEKYYLNYFLLLLCFWEYLPTDRQINDMKIFIKKYYNNDLYLQIFDIAVNKNIKSVSMHLN
;
A
#
# COMPACT_ATOMS: atom_id res chain seq x y z
N MET A 1 9.12 -16.89 -12.28
CA MET A 1 8.42 -16.20 -13.40
C MET A 1 9.48 -15.50 -14.24
N TYR A 2 9.75 -15.97 -15.46
CA TYR A 2 10.76 -15.34 -16.31
C TYR A 2 10.16 -14.08 -16.95
N LEU A 3 10.62 -12.89 -16.53
CA LEU A 3 10.36 -11.66 -17.27
C LEU A 3 11.07 -11.77 -18.62
N GLN A 4 10.32 -11.80 -19.72
CA GLN A 4 10.89 -11.68 -21.05
C GLN A 4 11.55 -10.30 -21.16
N LYS A 5 12.90 -10.27 -21.31
CA LYS A 5 13.74 -9.07 -21.22
C LYS A 5 13.33 -7.90 -22.12
N ASP A 6 12.54 -8.15 -23.15
CA ASP A 6 12.22 -7.16 -24.20
C ASP A 6 10.75 -6.67 -24.18
N LYS A 7 9.95 -7.10 -23.21
CA LYS A 7 8.52 -6.71 -23.17
C LYS A 7 8.27 -5.65 -22.09
N LYS A 8 7.57 -4.57 -22.46
CA LYS A 8 7.16 -3.51 -21.56
C LYS A 8 6.17 -4.02 -20.49
N THR A 9 6.20 -3.41 -19.30
CA THR A 9 5.20 -3.68 -18.26
C THR A 9 3.78 -3.61 -18.84
N GLY A 10 2.92 -4.55 -18.45
CA GLY A 10 1.53 -4.60 -18.91
C GLY A 10 1.30 -5.22 -20.28
N TYR A 11 2.35 -5.65 -21.00
CA TYR A 11 2.23 -6.20 -22.37
C TYR A 11 1.19 -7.32 -22.49
N ARG A 12 1.01 -8.15 -21.45
CA ARG A 12 0.03 -9.24 -21.45
C ARG A 12 -1.40 -8.77 -21.60
N VAL A 13 -1.75 -7.60 -21.08
CA VAL A 13 -3.10 -7.05 -21.26
C VAL A 13 -3.34 -6.72 -22.73
N TYR A 14 -2.34 -6.12 -23.38
CA TYR A 14 -2.43 -5.83 -24.82
C TYR A 14 -2.47 -7.09 -25.67
N GLU A 15 -1.74 -8.13 -25.27
CA GLU A 15 -1.61 -9.38 -26.03
C GLU A 15 -2.83 -10.29 -25.85
N PHE A 16 -3.31 -10.46 -24.63
CA PHE A 16 -4.35 -11.45 -24.31
C PHE A 16 -5.75 -10.86 -24.10
N PHE A 17 -5.84 -9.56 -23.85
CA PHE A 17 -7.10 -8.89 -23.52
C PHE A 17 -7.25 -7.55 -24.26
N PRO A 18 -7.18 -7.52 -25.60
CA PRO A 18 -7.18 -6.28 -26.37
C PRO A 18 -8.41 -5.40 -26.12
N ASP A 19 -9.57 -5.99 -25.83
CA ASP A 19 -10.81 -5.26 -25.56
C ASP A 19 -10.75 -4.48 -24.23
N LEU A 20 -9.94 -4.93 -23.27
CA LEU A 20 -9.74 -4.22 -22.01
C LEU A 20 -8.88 -2.97 -22.16
N THR A 21 -8.06 -2.88 -23.21
CA THR A 21 -7.11 -1.76 -23.39
C THR A 21 -7.80 -0.40 -23.45
N LYS A 22 -9.06 -0.35 -23.91
CA LYS A 22 -9.87 0.87 -23.95
C LYS A 22 -10.31 1.36 -22.56
N LYS A 23 -10.35 0.46 -21.58
CA LYS A 23 -10.82 0.71 -20.20
C LYS A 23 -9.70 0.64 -19.17
N TRP A 24 -8.49 0.33 -19.62
CA TRP A 24 -7.34 0.12 -18.74
C TRP A 24 -6.30 1.21 -18.96
N LYS A 25 -5.83 1.78 -17.86
CA LYS A 25 -4.75 2.76 -17.85
C LYS A 25 -3.60 2.21 -17.01
N LEU A 26 -2.40 2.18 -17.57
CA LEU A 26 -1.18 1.77 -16.89
C LEU A 26 -0.34 3.02 -16.54
N PHE A 27 -0.06 3.17 -15.26
CA PHE A 27 0.87 4.18 -14.77
C PHE A 27 2.09 3.49 -14.17
N THR A 28 3.29 3.98 -14.46
CA THR A 28 4.55 3.39 -13.99
C THR A 28 5.58 4.49 -13.70
N GLY A 29 6.54 4.15 -12.83
CA GLY A 29 7.74 4.98 -12.65
C GLY A 29 7.63 6.06 -11.57
N ASP A 30 6.50 6.15 -10.85
CA ASP A 30 6.37 7.11 -9.74
C ASP A 30 5.40 6.58 -8.65
N LEU A 31 5.22 7.37 -7.58
CA LEU A 31 4.33 7.05 -6.47
C LEU A 31 2.85 7.09 -6.89
N PRO A 32 2.00 6.21 -6.36
CA PRO A 32 0.58 6.12 -6.71
C PRO A 32 -0.17 7.45 -6.64
N HIS A 33 0.05 8.24 -5.60
CA HIS A 33 -0.68 9.50 -5.42
C HIS A 33 -0.48 10.49 -6.58
N LYS A 34 0.66 10.48 -7.26
CA LYS A 34 0.91 11.39 -8.40
C LYS A 34 -0.02 11.13 -9.56
N PHE A 35 -0.31 9.86 -9.80
CA PHE A 35 -1.24 9.44 -10.84
C PHE A 35 -2.69 9.66 -10.42
N LEU A 36 -3.02 9.36 -9.15
CA LEU A 36 -4.36 9.56 -8.60
C LEU A 36 -4.77 11.03 -8.62
N VAL A 37 -3.86 11.93 -8.27
CA VAL A 37 -4.08 13.38 -8.38
C VAL A 37 -4.36 13.82 -9.81
N GLN A 38 -3.66 13.27 -10.80
CA GLN A 38 -3.87 13.57 -12.21
C GLN A 38 -5.20 13.03 -12.73
N LEU A 39 -5.61 11.84 -12.28
CA LEU A 39 -6.88 11.25 -12.64
C LEU A 39 -8.06 12.05 -12.09
N ASN A 40 -7.91 12.65 -10.92
CA ASN A 40 -8.96 13.39 -10.21
C ASN A 40 -10.28 12.62 -10.11
N GLU A 41 -10.18 11.31 -9.87
CA GLU A 41 -11.30 10.37 -9.77
C GLU A 41 -11.31 9.74 -8.38
N THR A 42 -12.45 9.22 -7.96
CA THR A 42 -12.59 8.40 -6.74
C THR A 42 -12.90 6.95 -7.13
N PHE A 43 -12.48 6.01 -6.28
CA PHE A 43 -12.52 4.58 -6.55
C PHE A 43 -13.37 3.85 -5.51
N ASP A 44 -14.11 2.84 -5.94
CA ASP A 44 -14.92 1.95 -5.11
C ASP A 44 -14.28 0.56 -4.92
N PHE A 45 -13.14 0.33 -5.58
CA PHE A 45 -12.38 -0.91 -5.46
C PHE A 45 -10.87 -0.64 -5.49
N LEU A 46 -10.16 -1.26 -4.56
CA LEU A 46 -8.68 -1.27 -4.49
C LEU A 46 -8.16 -2.71 -4.38
N PHE A 47 -7.29 -3.11 -5.27
CA PHE A 47 -6.46 -4.31 -5.11
C PHE A 47 -5.03 -3.87 -4.79
N LEU A 48 -4.55 -4.19 -3.59
CA LEU A 48 -3.23 -3.80 -3.11
C LEU A 48 -2.32 -5.03 -3.08
N ASP A 49 -1.35 -5.02 -3.99
CA ASP A 49 -0.36 -6.07 -4.19
C ASP A 49 0.95 -5.39 -4.61
N THR A 50 1.79 -5.02 -3.65
CA THR A 50 2.94 -4.15 -3.90
C THR A 50 4.24 -4.70 -3.31
N ALA A 51 4.93 -3.98 -2.43
CA ALA A 51 6.29 -4.30 -2.01
C ALA A 51 6.41 -5.46 -1.00
N HIS A 52 5.31 -5.87 -0.36
CA HIS A 52 5.22 -6.91 0.68
C HIS A 52 6.12 -6.69 1.90
N MET A 53 6.84 -5.60 1.96
CA MET A 53 7.74 -5.20 3.05
C MET A 53 7.37 -3.81 3.57
N ALA A 54 7.49 -3.61 4.89
CA ALA A 54 7.26 -2.31 5.48
C ALA A 54 8.32 -1.29 4.98
N PRO A 55 7.90 -0.07 4.63
CA PRO A 55 6.57 0.52 4.81
C PRO A 55 5.66 0.45 3.56
N GLY A 56 5.98 -0.36 2.53
CA GLY A 56 5.41 -0.31 1.19
C GLY A 56 3.89 -0.19 1.16
N GLU A 57 3.16 -1.25 1.52
CA GLU A 57 1.70 -1.26 1.49
C GLU A 57 1.07 -0.22 2.42
N LEU A 58 1.73 0.08 3.56
CA LEU A 58 1.27 1.13 4.48
C LEU A 58 1.26 2.50 3.81
N LEU A 59 2.36 2.84 3.12
CA LEU A 59 2.46 4.09 2.38
C LEU A 59 1.48 4.13 1.22
N ASN A 60 1.40 3.05 0.43
CA ASN A 60 0.47 2.97 -0.70
C ASN A 60 -0.99 3.08 -0.23
N PHE A 61 -1.35 2.46 0.90
CA PHE A 61 -2.68 2.63 1.48
C PHE A 61 -2.97 4.08 1.84
N ILE A 62 -2.03 4.76 2.52
CA ILE A 62 -2.17 6.18 2.87
C ILE A 62 -2.30 7.04 1.59
N GLU A 63 -1.55 6.73 0.53
CA GLU A 63 -1.63 7.46 -0.74
C GLU A 63 -2.98 7.31 -1.44
N VAL A 64 -3.61 6.14 -1.35
CA VAL A 64 -4.87 5.83 -2.05
C VAL A 64 -6.10 6.23 -1.23
N LEU A 65 -6.00 6.19 0.10
CA LEU A 65 -7.13 6.36 1.00
C LEU A 65 -7.99 7.62 0.76
N PRO A 66 -7.45 8.82 0.46
CA PRO A 66 -8.27 9.99 0.16
C PRO A 66 -9.08 9.92 -1.13
N PHE A 67 -8.76 8.95 -2.01
CA PHE A 67 -9.43 8.74 -3.28
C PHE A 67 -10.41 7.56 -3.24
N LEU A 68 -10.53 6.86 -2.11
CA LEU A 68 -11.50 5.79 -1.95
C LEU A 68 -12.87 6.38 -1.59
N ARG A 69 -13.91 5.85 -2.26
CA ARG A 69 -15.29 6.16 -1.90
C ARG A 69 -15.66 5.56 -0.55
N GLU A 70 -16.67 6.09 0.07
CA GLU A 70 -17.30 5.44 1.21
C GLU A 70 -17.76 4.03 0.83
N LYS A 71 -17.50 3.07 1.73
CA LYS A 71 -17.81 1.64 1.53
C LYS A 71 -17.06 0.98 0.37
N ALA A 72 -15.95 1.57 -0.07
CA ALA A 72 -15.10 0.92 -1.04
C ALA A 72 -14.67 -0.48 -0.57
N ILE A 73 -14.45 -1.36 -1.53
CA ILE A 73 -13.93 -2.70 -1.28
C ILE A 73 -12.41 -2.67 -1.49
N MET A 74 -11.70 -3.20 -0.51
CA MET A 74 -10.26 -3.34 -0.59
C MET A 74 -9.86 -4.80 -0.52
N ILE A 75 -8.96 -5.23 -1.37
CA ILE A 75 -8.33 -6.55 -1.34
C ILE A 75 -6.84 -6.39 -1.12
N LEU A 76 -6.31 -7.12 -0.13
CA LEU A 76 -4.88 -7.24 0.10
C LEU A 76 -4.40 -8.64 -0.29
N HIS A 77 -3.32 -8.67 -1.04
CA HIS A 77 -2.62 -9.89 -1.41
C HIS A 77 -1.45 -10.18 -0.46
N ASP A 78 -0.99 -11.42 -0.44
CA ASP A 78 0.16 -11.90 0.33
C ASP A 78 0.13 -11.57 1.83
N LEU A 79 -1.04 -11.72 2.46
CA LEU A 79 -1.20 -11.51 3.91
C LEU A 79 -0.27 -12.39 4.75
N LEU A 80 0.07 -13.57 4.25
CA LEU A 80 0.83 -14.58 4.99
C LEU A 80 2.17 -14.90 4.35
N TRP A 81 2.57 -14.14 3.36
CA TRP A 81 3.83 -14.36 2.64
C TRP A 81 5.06 -14.44 3.57
N HIS A 82 5.05 -13.70 4.68
CA HIS A 82 6.11 -13.74 5.68
C HIS A 82 6.24 -15.08 6.39
N PHE A 83 5.16 -15.86 6.54
CA PHE A 83 5.23 -17.21 7.09
C PHE A 83 5.91 -18.16 6.10
N ASP A 84 5.57 -18.05 4.82
CA ASP A 84 6.15 -18.86 3.75
C ASP A 84 7.65 -18.58 3.59
N MET A 85 8.07 -17.34 3.82
CA MET A 85 9.45 -16.90 3.71
C MET A 85 10.27 -16.99 5.01
N GLY A 86 9.68 -17.55 6.07
CA GLY A 86 10.40 -17.83 7.31
C GLY A 86 10.68 -16.62 8.19
N LEU A 87 9.77 -15.67 8.27
CA LEU A 87 9.79 -14.53 9.20
C LEU A 87 11.04 -13.63 9.12
N LYS A 88 11.71 -13.58 8.00
CA LYS A 88 12.97 -12.81 7.85
C LYS A 88 12.76 -11.31 7.60
N PHE A 89 11.52 -10.87 7.46
CA PHE A 89 11.19 -9.46 7.21
C PHE A 89 9.82 -9.10 7.80
N TYR A 90 9.56 -7.79 7.90
CA TYR A 90 8.35 -7.23 8.49
C TYR A 90 7.34 -6.86 7.40
N PRO A 91 6.34 -7.71 7.14
CA PRO A 91 5.36 -7.45 6.09
C PRO A 91 4.38 -6.38 6.53
N SER A 92 4.18 -5.38 5.70
CA SER A 92 3.22 -4.30 5.94
C SER A 92 1.79 -4.81 6.13
N ASN A 93 1.42 -5.87 5.41
CA ASN A 93 0.06 -6.40 5.40
C ASN A 93 -0.37 -7.00 6.75
N VAL A 94 0.57 -7.51 7.55
CA VAL A 94 0.30 -7.99 8.92
C VAL A 94 -0.16 -6.86 9.83
N TYR A 95 0.38 -5.66 9.63
CA TYR A 95 -0.05 -4.49 10.39
C TYR A 95 -1.29 -3.86 9.77
N LEU A 96 -1.36 -3.81 8.45
CA LEU A 96 -2.39 -3.08 7.72
C LEU A 96 -3.74 -3.78 7.84
N PHE A 97 -3.84 -5.05 7.46
CA PHE A 97 -5.11 -5.78 7.38
C PHE A 97 -5.94 -5.76 8.68
N PRO A 98 -5.38 -6.08 9.87
CA PRO A 98 -6.16 -6.07 11.11
C PRO A 98 -6.59 -4.67 11.54
N ASN A 99 -5.85 -3.64 11.15
CA ASN A 99 -6.07 -2.27 11.61
C ASN A 99 -6.98 -1.43 10.71
N ILE A 100 -7.15 -1.79 9.43
CA ILE A 100 -8.12 -1.11 8.57
C ILE A 100 -9.53 -1.35 9.10
N ARG A 101 -10.33 -0.31 9.17
CA ARG A 101 -11.70 -0.36 9.69
C ARG A 101 -12.69 -0.73 8.60
N GLY A 102 -13.30 -1.88 8.77
CA GLY A 102 -14.24 -2.48 7.83
C GLY A 102 -14.56 -3.92 8.20
N ASP A 103 -15.57 -4.48 7.53
CA ASP A 103 -15.91 -5.90 7.64
C ASP A 103 -14.89 -6.70 6.83
N LYS A 104 -14.30 -7.70 7.47
CA LYS A 104 -13.17 -8.47 6.92
C LYS A 104 -13.61 -9.86 6.48
N ILE A 105 -13.12 -10.25 5.30
CA ILE A 105 -13.28 -11.60 4.76
C ILE A 105 -11.90 -12.17 4.51
N LEU A 106 -11.66 -13.37 5.04
CA LEU A 106 -10.48 -14.17 4.75
C LEU A 106 -10.92 -15.40 3.96
N LEU A 107 -10.33 -15.60 2.79
CA LEU A 107 -10.53 -16.82 2.03
C LEU A 107 -9.72 -17.94 2.70
N ARG A 108 -10.40 -18.99 3.15
CA ARG A 108 -9.74 -20.18 3.65
C ARG A 108 -9.43 -21.13 2.49
N SER A 109 -8.21 -21.62 2.45
CA SER A 109 -7.86 -22.73 1.57
C SER A 109 -8.08 -24.04 2.31
N ASP A 110 -8.72 -25.00 1.67
CA ASP A 110 -8.92 -26.35 2.23
C ASP A 110 -7.61 -27.09 2.48
N LYS A 111 -6.54 -26.68 1.81
CA LYS A 111 -5.20 -27.28 1.91
C LYS A 111 -4.31 -26.60 2.93
N ILE A 112 -4.55 -25.33 3.23
CA ILE A 112 -3.75 -24.52 4.16
C ILE A 112 -4.74 -23.70 4.95
N ASN A 113 -4.77 -23.83 6.27
CA ASN A 113 -5.66 -23.06 7.17
C ASN A 113 -5.36 -21.54 7.16
N LEU A 114 -4.55 -21.09 6.24
CA LEU A 114 -4.05 -19.73 6.13
C LEU A 114 -4.49 -19.13 4.79
N SER A 115 -4.91 -17.87 4.81
CA SER A 115 -5.32 -17.14 3.61
C SER A 115 -4.22 -16.19 3.17
N GLY A 116 -3.79 -16.30 1.90
CA GLY A 116 -2.91 -15.31 1.27
C GLY A 116 -3.64 -14.03 0.84
N ILE A 117 -4.98 -14.06 0.80
CA ILE A 117 -5.81 -12.93 0.32
C ILE A 117 -6.87 -12.58 1.35
N GLY A 118 -7.02 -11.30 1.64
CA GLY A 118 -8.07 -10.76 2.50
C GLY A 118 -8.84 -9.63 1.85
N GLY A 119 -10.15 -9.66 2.01
CA GLY A 119 -11.06 -8.59 1.59
C GLY A 119 -11.51 -7.74 2.77
N ILE A 120 -11.72 -6.45 2.54
CA ILE A 120 -12.24 -5.51 3.53
C ILE A 120 -13.32 -4.66 2.86
N PHE A 121 -14.53 -4.66 3.42
CA PHE A 121 -15.57 -3.70 3.11
C PHE A 121 -15.39 -2.51 4.03
N LEU A 122 -14.86 -1.41 3.52
CA LEU A 122 -14.53 -0.25 4.34
C LEU A 122 -15.78 0.35 4.98
N TYR A 123 -15.70 0.68 6.27
CA TYR A 123 -16.73 1.47 6.92
C TYR A 123 -16.76 2.89 6.36
N PRO A 124 -17.92 3.58 6.38
CA PRO A 124 -17.97 4.99 6.02
C PRO A 124 -17.16 5.85 6.98
N ASN A 125 -16.82 7.07 6.57
CA ASN A 125 -16.08 8.05 7.39
C ASN A 125 -14.71 7.52 7.87
N GLN A 126 -13.90 7.02 6.96
CA GLN A 126 -12.54 6.53 7.24
C GLN A 126 -11.64 7.61 7.90
N GLU A 127 -11.96 8.88 7.73
CA GLU A 127 -11.25 10.02 8.33
C GLU A 127 -11.11 9.90 9.85
N LYS A 128 -12.10 9.32 10.54
CA LYS A 128 -12.06 9.08 11.99
C LYS A 128 -10.92 8.15 12.42
N TYR A 129 -10.36 7.40 11.50
CA TYR A 129 -9.34 6.38 11.76
C TYR A 129 -7.97 6.75 11.20
N TYR A 130 -7.83 7.92 10.56
CA TYR A 130 -6.56 8.36 9.98
C TYR A 130 -5.40 8.33 10.97
N LEU A 131 -5.64 8.79 12.20
CA LEU A 131 -4.61 8.73 13.24
C LEU A 131 -4.10 7.31 13.45
N ASN A 132 -4.99 6.33 13.53
CA ASN A 132 -4.60 4.92 13.70
C ASN A 132 -3.75 4.43 12.53
N TYR A 133 -4.10 4.81 11.30
CA TYR A 133 -3.35 4.40 10.10
C TYR A 133 -1.97 5.04 10.05
N PHE A 134 -1.85 6.31 10.41
CA PHE A 134 -0.55 6.98 10.49
C PHE A 134 0.34 6.40 11.61
N LEU A 135 -0.22 6.00 12.74
CA LEU A 135 0.54 5.36 13.81
C LEU A 135 1.14 4.01 13.39
N LEU A 136 0.57 3.31 12.41
CA LEU A 136 1.17 2.09 11.85
C LEU A 136 2.53 2.35 11.20
N LEU A 137 2.79 3.55 10.71
CA LEU A 137 4.09 3.92 10.14
C LEU A 137 5.23 3.89 11.18
N LEU A 138 4.92 3.91 12.46
CA LEU A 138 5.92 3.80 13.54
C LEU A 138 6.47 2.36 13.69
N CYS A 139 6.04 1.40 12.87
CA CYS A 139 6.64 0.08 12.79
C CYS A 139 8.10 0.15 12.31
N PHE A 140 8.78 -0.98 12.33
CA PHE A 140 10.10 -1.10 11.69
C PHE A 140 9.93 -1.11 10.17
N TRP A 141 10.81 -0.38 9.46
CA TRP A 141 10.85 -0.35 8.00
C TRP A 141 12.01 -1.20 7.48
N GLU A 142 11.74 -2.07 6.56
CA GLU A 142 12.73 -2.92 5.90
C GLU A 142 13.58 -2.14 4.89
N TYR A 143 13.02 -1.06 4.36
CA TYR A 143 13.72 -0.16 3.45
C TYR A 143 13.30 1.29 3.68
N LEU A 144 14.14 2.21 3.23
CA LEU A 144 13.81 3.63 3.24
C LEU A 144 13.40 4.07 1.83
N PRO A 145 12.27 4.78 1.69
CA PRO A 145 11.99 5.51 0.48
C PRO A 145 13.12 6.52 0.20
N THR A 146 13.33 6.87 -1.06
CA THR A 146 14.29 7.91 -1.43
C THR A 146 13.88 9.28 -0.86
N ASP A 147 14.83 10.20 -0.69
CA ASP A 147 14.55 11.56 -0.20
C ASP A 147 13.48 12.26 -1.05
N ARG A 148 13.50 12.04 -2.37
CA ARG A 148 12.46 12.54 -3.26
C ARG A 148 11.09 11.98 -2.90
N GLN A 149 10.97 10.68 -2.70
CA GLN A 149 9.70 10.03 -2.33
C GLN A 149 9.21 10.50 -0.96
N ILE A 150 10.11 10.67 0.01
CA ILE A 150 9.80 11.21 1.33
C ILE A 150 9.24 12.63 1.20
N ASN A 151 9.88 13.50 0.42
CA ASN A 151 9.41 14.86 0.21
C ASN A 151 8.06 14.91 -0.52
N ASP A 152 7.88 14.09 -1.55
CA ASP A 152 6.61 13.97 -2.28
C ASP A 152 5.47 13.53 -1.34
N MET A 153 5.73 12.55 -0.46
CA MET A 153 4.78 12.11 0.56
C MET A 153 4.42 13.20 1.56
N LYS A 154 5.37 13.99 2.03
CA LYS A 154 5.11 15.13 2.93
C LYS A 154 4.17 16.16 2.30
N ILE A 155 4.42 16.51 1.05
CA ILE A 155 3.57 17.43 0.27
C ILE A 155 2.16 16.84 0.14
N PHE A 156 2.07 15.56 -0.18
CA PHE A 156 0.81 14.85 -0.30
C PHE A 156 0.03 14.81 1.02
N ILE A 157 0.67 14.41 2.12
CA ILE A 157 0.05 14.36 3.46
C ILE A 157 -0.48 15.73 3.85
N LYS A 158 0.32 16.78 3.70
CA LYS A 158 -0.11 18.14 4.01
C LYS A 158 -1.33 18.58 3.21
N LYS A 159 -1.40 18.21 1.94
CA LYS A 159 -2.50 18.60 1.06
C LYS A 159 -3.79 17.84 1.30
N TYR A 160 -3.72 16.53 1.48
CA TYR A 160 -4.90 15.66 1.46
C TYR A 160 -5.41 15.30 2.86
N TYR A 161 -4.56 15.33 3.86
CA TYR A 161 -4.95 15.05 5.24
C TYR A 161 -5.11 16.32 6.10
N ASN A 162 -4.55 17.43 5.63
CA ASN A 162 -4.70 18.78 6.21
C ASN A 162 -4.59 18.82 7.75
N ASN A 163 -3.65 18.07 8.31
CA ASN A 163 -3.41 17.99 9.76
C ASN A 163 -1.92 17.78 10.02
N ASP A 164 -1.31 18.74 10.68
CA ASP A 164 0.13 18.74 11.00
C ASP A 164 0.56 17.53 11.85
N LEU A 165 -0.35 16.97 12.67
CA LEU A 165 -0.06 15.78 13.46
C LEU A 165 0.33 14.58 12.56
N TYR A 166 -0.34 14.39 11.43
CA TYR A 166 -0.02 13.28 10.53
C TYR A 166 1.35 13.46 9.87
N LEU A 167 1.70 14.70 9.54
CA LEU A 167 3.02 15.02 9.02
C LEU A 167 4.10 14.77 10.09
N GLN A 168 3.86 15.18 11.35
CA GLN A 168 4.77 14.90 12.45
C GLN A 168 4.97 13.41 12.70
N ILE A 169 3.91 12.60 12.67
CA ILE A 169 4.01 11.13 12.81
C ILE A 169 4.85 10.55 11.68
N PHE A 170 4.61 10.99 10.44
CA PHE A 170 5.41 10.56 9.29
C PHE A 170 6.89 10.93 9.45
N ASP A 171 7.20 12.15 9.86
CA ASP A 171 8.57 12.60 10.12
C ASP A 171 9.27 11.78 11.23
N ILE A 172 8.54 11.49 12.32
CA ILE A 172 9.05 10.62 13.39
C ILE A 172 9.35 9.20 12.84
N ALA A 173 8.44 8.64 12.04
CA ALA A 173 8.62 7.33 11.45
C ALA A 173 9.86 7.28 10.54
N VAL A 174 10.02 8.27 9.65
CA VAL A 174 11.20 8.39 8.78
C VAL A 174 12.48 8.48 9.62
N ASN A 175 12.55 9.43 10.57
CA ASN A 175 13.75 9.67 11.37
C ASN A 175 14.15 8.47 12.24
N LYS A 176 13.16 7.76 12.81
CA LYS A 176 13.38 6.52 13.56
C LYS A 176 14.02 5.46 12.68
N ASN A 177 13.50 5.27 11.47
CA ASN A 177 13.94 4.19 10.60
C ASN A 177 15.26 4.51 9.87
N ILE A 178 15.58 5.77 9.58
CA ILE A 178 16.91 6.17 9.11
C ILE A 178 17.99 5.73 10.12
N LYS A 179 17.77 5.98 11.42
CA LYS A 179 18.73 5.55 12.46
C LYS A 179 18.88 4.03 12.55
N SER A 180 17.76 3.30 12.41
CA SER A 180 17.78 1.83 12.49
C SER A 180 18.50 1.19 11.31
N VAL A 181 18.23 1.62 10.08
CA VAL A 181 18.90 1.09 8.88
C VAL A 181 20.40 1.38 8.89
N SER A 182 20.81 2.57 9.36
CA SER A 182 22.23 2.91 9.47
C SER A 182 22.99 2.06 10.49
N MET A 183 22.33 1.54 11.54
CA MET A 183 22.95 0.64 12.51
C MET A 183 23.13 -0.79 12.01
N HIS A 184 22.36 -1.23 11.04
CA HIS A 184 22.48 -2.58 10.48
C HIS A 184 23.48 -2.68 9.32
N LEU A 185 23.96 -1.54 8.80
CA LEU A 185 24.94 -1.47 7.73
C LEU A 185 26.40 -1.32 8.25
N ASN A 186 26.59 -1.17 9.56
CA ASN A 186 27.88 -1.14 10.24
C ASN A 186 28.10 -2.45 11.04
#